data_6a6f531a695be08273d0e757bb875a51
#
_entry.id   6a6f531a695be08273d0e757bb875a51
#
_cell.length_a   1.000
_cell.length_b   1.000
_cell.length_c   1.000
_cell.angle_alpha   90.00
_cell.angle_beta   90.00
_cell.angle_gamma   90.00
#
_symmetry.space_group_name_H-M   'P 1'
#
loop_
_entity.id
_entity.type
_entity.pdbx_description
1 polymer ?
#
loop_
_entity_poly.entity_id
_entity_poly.type
_entity_poly.pdbx_seq_one_letter_code
_entity_poly.pdbx_strand_id
1 'polypeptide(L)'
;MFLSKSKLAIYSSLGTAKMRRKHSLFAVEGEKSVVDTLSVFDPVAIIHLDDYDPVRLALSSAASHSPASGFGVSSGDTVPPVLYSVDSSTMRRLSSLSTPPSVMAIYRLPVDDFDCTNLPRRLYVVLDAIQDPGNLGTIIRTCHWFGIKHIFASRDTVDLFNPKTVISTMGSIAHVGVHYCDLQDLFAANPDMPVCGMLLDGENIYKATLPDHGFIVMGNEGNGISPAIRARITTPLLIPPADADHSESLNVAIATAITLSHFQAHR
;
A
#
# COMPACT_ATOMS: atom_id res chain seq x y z
N MET A 1 -30.67 5.89 -1.18
CA MET A 1 -30.81 6.75 -2.41
C MET A 1 -30.46 5.93 -3.63
N PHE A 2 -31.04 6.21 -4.83
CA PHE A 2 -30.69 5.49 -6.06
C PHE A 2 -29.42 6.05 -6.71
N LEU A 3 -28.55 5.17 -7.21
CA LEU A 3 -27.34 5.54 -7.92
C LEU A 3 -27.71 6.02 -9.34
N SER A 4 -27.36 7.26 -9.69
CA SER A 4 -27.62 7.81 -11.03
C SER A 4 -26.75 7.14 -12.09
N LYS A 5 -27.21 7.11 -13.35
CA LYS A 5 -26.46 6.55 -14.49
C LYS A 5 -25.06 7.19 -14.65
N SER A 6 -24.95 8.50 -14.42
CA SER A 6 -23.67 9.21 -14.51
C SER A 6 -22.70 8.78 -13.42
N LYS A 7 -23.14 8.67 -12.15
CA LYS A 7 -22.30 8.17 -11.06
C LYS A 7 -21.91 6.71 -11.25
N LEU A 8 -22.84 5.86 -11.71
CA LEU A 8 -22.51 4.48 -12.06
C LEU A 8 -21.40 4.41 -13.11
N ALA A 9 -21.48 5.23 -14.18
CA ALA A 9 -20.43 5.28 -15.20
C ALA A 9 -19.07 5.76 -14.66
N ILE A 10 -19.05 6.74 -13.75
CA ILE A 10 -17.83 7.20 -13.11
C ILE A 10 -17.25 6.10 -12.23
N TYR A 11 -18.03 5.56 -11.29
CA TYR A 11 -17.53 4.63 -10.29
C TYR A 11 -17.07 3.30 -10.89
N SER A 12 -17.77 2.78 -11.91
CA SER A 12 -17.34 1.58 -12.65
C SER A 12 -16.07 1.81 -13.50
N SER A 13 -15.69 3.06 -13.78
CA SER A 13 -14.49 3.38 -14.55
C SER A 13 -13.20 3.46 -13.70
N LEU A 14 -13.31 3.47 -12.36
CA LEU A 14 -12.18 3.67 -11.44
C LEU A 14 -11.15 2.53 -11.44
N GLY A 15 -11.39 1.46 -12.18
CA GLY A 15 -10.42 0.39 -12.42
C GLY A 15 -9.11 0.86 -13.06
N THR A 16 -9.13 1.98 -13.81
CA THR A 16 -7.94 2.51 -14.49
C THR A 16 -7.34 3.73 -13.78
N ALA A 17 -6.00 3.84 -13.73
CA ALA A 17 -5.30 4.97 -13.13
C ALA A 17 -5.71 6.32 -13.76
N LYS A 18 -5.92 6.35 -15.11
CA LYS A 18 -6.37 7.53 -15.83
C LYS A 18 -7.70 8.06 -15.28
N MET A 19 -8.68 7.19 -15.01
CA MET A 19 -9.99 7.59 -14.54
C MET A 19 -9.98 7.94 -13.04
N ARG A 20 -9.19 7.24 -12.23
CA ARG A 20 -8.97 7.63 -10.84
C ARG A 20 -8.41 9.05 -10.73
N ARG A 21 -7.36 9.37 -11.48
CA ARG A 21 -6.78 10.72 -11.52
C ARG A 21 -7.76 11.77 -12.07
N LYS A 22 -8.47 11.46 -13.17
CA LYS A 22 -9.46 12.36 -13.77
C LYS A 22 -10.56 12.78 -12.81
N HIS A 23 -11.04 11.82 -12.01
CA HIS A 23 -12.15 12.06 -11.07
C HIS A 23 -11.67 12.32 -9.65
N SER A 24 -10.36 12.20 -9.38
CA SER A 24 -9.75 12.25 -8.03
C SER A 24 -10.43 11.30 -7.06
N LEU A 25 -10.76 10.07 -7.52
CA LEU A 25 -11.49 9.06 -6.75
C LEU A 25 -10.81 7.70 -6.86
N PHE A 26 -10.99 6.88 -5.80
CA PHE A 26 -10.68 5.45 -5.82
C PHE A 26 -11.76 4.65 -5.09
N ALA A 27 -11.75 3.33 -5.27
CA ALA A 27 -12.72 2.42 -4.67
C ALA A 27 -12.03 1.45 -3.72
N VAL A 28 -12.70 1.14 -2.62
CA VAL A 28 -12.36 0.07 -1.68
C VAL A 28 -13.53 -0.89 -1.61
N GLU A 29 -13.26 -2.19 -1.77
CA GLU A 29 -14.27 -3.24 -1.84
C GLU A 29 -14.19 -4.18 -0.63
N GLY A 30 -15.36 -4.58 -0.12
CA GLY A 30 -15.49 -5.52 0.98
C GLY A 30 -15.57 -4.87 2.37
N GLU A 31 -16.43 -5.44 3.22
CA GLU A 31 -16.80 -4.87 4.52
C GLU A 31 -15.60 -4.55 5.40
N LYS A 32 -14.69 -5.53 5.59
CA LYS A 32 -13.50 -5.33 6.42
C LYS A 32 -12.63 -4.18 5.93
N SER A 33 -12.31 -4.13 4.64
CA SER A 33 -11.47 -3.08 4.07
C SER A 33 -12.14 -1.72 4.13
N VAL A 34 -13.47 -1.65 3.93
CA VAL A 34 -14.23 -0.42 4.06
C VAL A 34 -14.20 0.09 5.51
N VAL A 35 -14.44 -0.78 6.51
CA VAL A 35 -14.37 -0.43 7.94
C VAL A 35 -13.00 0.16 8.29
N ASP A 36 -11.92 -0.52 7.89
CA ASP A 36 -10.54 -0.10 8.21
C ASP A 36 -10.20 1.26 7.57
N THR A 37 -10.81 1.60 6.43
CA THR A 37 -10.47 2.82 5.65
C THR A 37 -11.37 4.02 5.93
N LEU A 38 -12.55 3.82 6.53
CA LEU A 38 -13.54 4.90 6.78
C LEU A 38 -13.02 6.04 7.65
N SER A 39 -12.12 5.75 8.60
CA SER A 39 -11.55 6.75 9.51
C SER A 39 -10.29 7.42 8.96
N VAL A 40 -9.80 6.98 7.80
CA VAL A 40 -8.49 7.39 7.26
C VAL A 40 -8.64 8.19 5.97
N PHE A 41 -9.54 7.79 5.08
CA PHE A 41 -9.77 8.47 3.82
C PHE A 41 -11.10 9.23 3.83
N ASP A 42 -11.22 10.25 2.97
CA ASP A 42 -12.44 11.07 2.82
C ASP A 42 -13.50 10.31 1.97
N PRO A 43 -14.55 9.73 2.59
CA PRO A 43 -15.54 8.94 1.88
C PRO A 43 -16.55 9.83 1.15
N VAL A 44 -16.69 9.62 -0.16
CA VAL A 44 -17.67 10.31 -1.03
C VAL A 44 -18.99 9.55 -1.09
N ALA A 45 -18.91 8.22 -1.15
CA ALA A 45 -20.08 7.35 -1.23
C ALA A 45 -19.82 5.98 -0.59
N ILE A 46 -20.85 5.42 0.02
CA ILE A 46 -20.91 4.01 0.40
C ILE A 46 -22.01 3.37 -0.43
N ILE A 47 -21.68 2.27 -1.11
CA ILE A 47 -22.60 1.53 -1.99
C ILE A 47 -22.75 0.13 -1.41
N HIS A 48 -23.98 -0.29 -1.17
CA HIS A 48 -24.26 -1.58 -0.56
C HIS A 48 -25.41 -2.30 -1.27
N LEU A 49 -25.44 -3.63 -1.14
CA LEU A 49 -26.58 -4.41 -1.61
C LEU A 49 -27.85 -4.09 -0.81
N ASP A 50 -29.03 -4.27 -1.43
CA ASP A 50 -30.32 -3.96 -0.83
C ASP A 50 -30.58 -4.74 0.47
N ASP A 51 -30.00 -5.93 0.62
CA ASP A 51 -30.08 -6.80 1.79
C ASP A 51 -28.97 -6.59 2.82
N TYR A 52 -28.04 -5.64 2.59
CA TYR A 52 -26.94 -5.32 3.50
C TYR A 52 -27.34 -4.17 4.44
N ASP A 53 -27.15 -4.35 5.75
CA ASP A 53 -27.38 -3.30 6.73
C ASP A 53 -26.12 -2.42 6.93
N PRO A 54 -26.12 -1.16 6.43
CA PRO A 54 -24.98 -0.27 6.54
C PRO A 54 -24.66 0.19 7.99
N VAL A 55 -25.56 0.00 8.95
CA VAL A 55 -25.32 0.29 10.38
C VAL A 55 -24.15 -0.55 10.91
N ARG A 56 -23.92 -1.73 10.34
CA ARG A 56 -22.76 -2.59 10.67
C ARG A 56 -21.42 -1.88 10.48
N LEU A 57 -21.29 -1.02 9.47
CA LEU A 57 -20.07 -0.24 9.26
C LEU A 57 -19.80 0.75 10.40
N ALA A 58 -20.84 1.43 10.88
CA ALA A 58 -20.72 2.39 11.97
C ALA A 58 -20.35 1.69 13.30
N LEU A 59 -20.95 0.54 13.59
CA LEU A 59 -20.65 -0.25 14.78
C LEU A 59 -19.22 -0.81 14.77
N SER A 60 -18.75 -1.27 13.61
CA SER A 60 -17.41 -1.84 13.45
C SER A 60 -16.32 -0.77 13.44
N SER A 61 -16.57 0.42 12.87
CA SER A 61 -15.60 1.53 12.85
C SER A 61 -15.41 2.16 14.23
N ALA A 62 -16.43 2.16 15.09
CA ALA A 62 -16.30 2.62 16.48
C ALA A 62 -15.39 1.72 17.35
N ALA A 63 -15.17 0.47 16.94
CA ALA A 63 -14.31 -0.48 17.63
C ALA A 63 -12.84 -0.45 17.14
N SER A 64 -12.56 0.13 15.98
CA SER A 64 -11.21 0.23 15.40
C SER A 64 -10.54 1.54 15.86
N HIS A 65 -9.51 1.43 16.70
CA HIS A 65 -8.82 2.57 17.31
C HIS A 65 -7.56 2.99 16.55
N SER A 66 -7.39 4.31 16.45
CA SER A 66 -6.25 5.14 16.05
C SER A 66 -5.82 5.13 14.59
N PRO A 67 -5.98 6.26 13.89
CA PRO A 67 -5.35 6.47 12.59
C PRO A 67 -3.86 6.71 12.80
N ALA A 68 -3.04 5.70 12.54
CA ALA A 68 -1.62 5.87 12.29
C ALA A 68 -1.42 5.97 10.77
N SER A 69 -2.18 6.84 10.10
CA SER A 69 -2.07 7.02 8.67
C SER A 69 -0.96 8.00 8.33
N GLY A 70 -0.06 7.61 7.45
CA GLY A 70 0.88 8.55 6.82
C GLY A 70 0.21 9.50 5.82
N PHE A 71 -1.12 9.49 5.73
CA PHE A 71 -1.90 10.44 4.95
C PHE A 71 -2.59 11.40 5.90
N GLY A 72 -2.34 12.72 5.72
CA GLY A 72 -3.04 13.75 6.47
C GLY A 72 -4.55 13.66 6.22
N VAL A 73 -5.33 13.39 7.28
CA VAL A 73 -6.77 13.60 7.22
C VAL A 73 -6.96 15.10 7.11
N SER A 74 -7.51 15.59 6.00
CA SER A 74 -7.87 17.00 5.90
C SER A 74 -8.91 17.30 7.00
N SER A 75 -8.53 18.13 7.97
CA SER A 75 -9.38 18.62 9.05
C SER A 75 -10.39 19.67 8.58
N GLY A 76 -10.99 19.44 7.40
CA GLY A 76 -12.10 20.23 6.89
C GLY A 76 -13.43 19.58 7.25
N ASP A 77 -14.51 20.34 7.22
CA ASP A 77 -15.89 19.87 7.42
C ASP A 77 -16.15 18.65 6.52
N THR A 78 -16.06 17.44 7.08
CA THR A 78 -16.28 16.21 6.33
C THR A 78 -17.77 16.09 6.03
N VAL A 79 -18.13 16.24 4.75
CA VAL A 79 -19.49 15.98 4.29
C VAL A 79 -19.75 14.47 4.42
N PRO A 80 -20.80 14.04 5.12
CA PRO A 80 -21.07 12.63 5.27
C PRO A 80 -21.22 11.94 3.91
N PRO A 81 -20.70 10.70 3.74
CA PRO A 81 -20.82 9.98 2.48
C PRO A 81 -22.26 9.72 2.10
N VAL A 82 -22.55 9.75 0.81
CA VAL A 82 -23.87 9.39 0.30
C VAL A 82 -24.02 7.87 0.30
N LEU A 83 -25.10 7.39 0.94
CA LEU A 83 -25.45 5.95 0.95
C LEU A 83 -26.30 5.59 -0.27
N TYR A 84 -25.84 4.60 -1.05
CA TYR A 84 -26.55 4.05 -2.19
C TYR A 84 -26.86 2.57 -1.95
N SER A 85 -28.17 2.22 -2.01
CA SER A 85 -28.63 0.84 -2.08
C SER A 85 -28.72 0.44 -3.56
N VAL A 86 -28.18 -0.73 -3.91
CA VAL A 86 -28.14 -1.24 -5.28
C VAL A 86 -28.43 -2.73 -5.33
N ASP A 87 -28.96 -3.19 -6.45
CA ASP A 87 -29.13 -4.62 -6.75
C ASP A 87 -27.79 -5.31 -7.08
N SER A 88 -27.80 -6.64 -7.04
CA SER A 88 -26.61 -7.46 -7.34
C SER A 88 -26.08 -7.25 -8.76
N SER A 89 -26.92 -6.90 -9.74
CA SER A 89 -26.49 -6.65 -11.11
C SER A 89 -25.69 -5.35 -11.23
N THR A 90 -26.11 -4.34 -10.50
CA THR A 90 -25.43 -3.04 -10.40
C THR A 90 -24.11 -3.18 -9.63
N MET A 91 -24.11 -3.90 -8.48
CA MET A 91 -22.88 -4.15 -7.73
C MET A 91 -21.84 -4.91 -8.58
N ARG A 92 -22.26 -5.90 -9.37
CA ARG A 92 -21.37 -6.62 -10.31
C ARG A 92 -20.72 -5.71 -11.35
N ARG A 93 -21.40 -4.66 -11.79
CA ARG A 93 -20.85 -3.67 -12.75
C ARG A 93 -19.87 -2.71 -12.11
N LEU A 94 -19.98 -2.48 -10.82
CA LEU A 94 -19.12 -1.59 -10.04
C LEU A 94 -17.84 -2.29 -9.56
N SER A 95 -17.98 -3.56 -9.19
CA SER A 95 -16.90 -4.33 -8.56
C SER A 95 -15.86 -4.79 -9.58
N SER A 96 -14.61 -4.80 -9.15
CA SER A 96 -13.47 -5.40 -9.85
C SER A 96 -13.29 -6.90 -9.52
N LEU A 97 -14.05 -7.41 -8.53
CA LEU A 97 -13.97 -8.79 -8.07
C LEU A 97 -14.86 -9.73 -8.92
N SER A 98 -14.42 -10.97 -9.08
CA SER A 98 -15.23 -12.04 -9.72
C SER A 98 -16.51 -12.31 -8.93
N THR A 99 -16.43 -12.28 -7.60
CA THR A 99 -17.58 -12.32 -6.70
C THR A 99 -17.75 -10.94 -6.07
N PRO A 100 -18.74 -10.15 -6.49
CA PRO A 100 -18.95 -8.80 -5.96
C PRO A 100 -19.20 -8.81 -4.45
N PRO A 101 -18.70 -7.80 -3.72
CA PRO A 101 -18.90 -7.70 -2.29
C PRO A 101 -20.32 -7.18 -1.96
N SER A 102 -20.74 -7.34 -0.72
CA SER A 102 -21.99 -6.75 -0.24
C SER A 102 -21.91 -5.24 -0.05
N VAL A 103 -20.70 -4.69 0.10
CA VAL A 103 -20.46 -3.25 0.29
C VAL A 103 -19.12 -2.82 -0.31
N MET A 104 -19.10 -1.60 -0.83
CA MET A 104 -17.93 -0.89 -1.28
C MET A 104 -18.02 0.60 -0.92
N ALA A 105 -16.88 1.27 -0.83
CA ALA A 105 -16.80 2.70 -0.60
C ALA A 105 -15.99 3.39 -1.70
N ILE A 106 -16.40 4.62 -2.03
CA ILE A 106 -15.69 5.51 -2.95
C ILE A 106 -15.10 6.64 -2.14
N TYR A 107 -13.81 6.85 -2.26
CA TYR A 107 -13.05 7.86 -1.54
C TYR A 107 -12.44 8.88 -2.49
N ARG A 108 -12.16 10.08 -1.97
CA ARG A 108 -11.26 11.01 -2.67
C ARG A 108 -9.83 10.47 -2.64
N LEU A 109 -9.10 10.66 -3.74
CA LEU A 109 -7.65 10.40 -3.71
C LEU A 109 -7.00 11.37 -2.72
N PRO A 110 -6.24 10.89 -1.74
CA PRO A 110 -5.51 11.75 -0.83
C PRO A 110 -4.39 12.49 -1.59
N VAL A 111 -4.02 13.64 -1.08
CA VAL A 111 -2.80 14.35 -1.47
C VAL A 111 -1.67 13.82 -0.60
N ASP A 112 -0.56 13.41 -1.22
CA ASP A 112 0.65 13.02 -0.51
C ASP A 112 1.53 14.28 -0.35
N ASP A 113 1.56 14.82 0.84
CA ASP A 113 2.35 15.98 1.26
C ASP A 113 3.42 15.61 2.30
N PHE A 114 3.74 14.32 2.38
CA PHE A 114 4.71 13.81 3.35
C PHE A 114 6.11 14.38 3.07
N ASP A 115 6.71 15.01 4.10
CA ASP A 115 8.09 15.49 4.02
C ASP A 115 9.08 14.32 4.15
N CYS A 116 9.76 14.03 3.05
CA CYS A 116 10.77 12.98 2.95
C CYS A 116 12.16 13.41 3.45
N THR A 117 12.31 14.64 4.00
CA THR A 117 13.59 15.16 4.45
C THR A 117 13.77 14.97 5.96
N ASN A 118 15.03 14.77 6.40
CA ASN A 118 15.37 14.65 7.83
C ASN A 118 14.50 13.62 8.57
N LEU A 119 14.32 12.46 7.98
CA LEU A 119 13.48 11.40 8.51
C LEU A 119 13.94 10.93 9.90
N PRO A 120 13.03 10.66 10.83
CA PRO A 120 13.36 10.03 12.11
C PRO A 120 14.14 8.72 11.95
N ARG A 121 15.03 8.41 12.88
CA ARG A 121 15.81 7.16 12.88
C ARG A 121 14.89 5.96 13.16
N ARG A 122 14.32 5.42 12.08
CA ARG A 122 13.44 4.26 12.05
C ARG A 122 13.76 3.42 10.81
N LEU A 123 13.19 2.22 10.73
CA LEU A 123 13.23 1.44 9.50
C LEU A 123 12.13 1.90 8.53
N TYR A 124 12.50 2.03 7.28
CA TYR A 124 11.64 2.35 6.15
C TYR A 124 11.85 1.32 5.05
N VAL A 125 10.79 0.94 4.37
CA VAL A 125 10.90 0.10 3.17
C VAL A 125 10.93 1.01 1.94
N VAL A 126 11.83 0.71 1.01
CA VAL A 126 11.99 1.41 -0.26
C VAL A 126 11.73 0.44 -1.39
N LEU A 127 10.89 0.81 -2.33
CA LEU A 127 10.47 -0.01 -3.46
C LEU A 127 10.96 0.59 -4.77
N ASP A 128 11.86 -0.11 -5.44
CA ASP A 128 12.43 0.30 -6.70
C ASP A 128 11.74 -0.46 -7.84
N ALA A 129 10.78 0.20 -8.51
CA ALA A 129 10.05 -0.27 -9.69
C ALA A 129 9.26 -1.58 -9.49
N ILE A 130 8.56 -1.74 -8.37
CA ILE A 130 7.65 -2.88 -8.16
C ILE A 130 6.48 -2.77 -9.12
N GLN A 131 6.26 -3.82 -9.96
CA GLN A 131 5.27 -3.77 -11.05
C GLN A 131 3.98 -4.54 -10.75
N ASP A 132 4.04 -5.64 -9.99
CA ASP A 132 2.82 -6.40 -9.67
C ASP A 132 2.03 -5.76 -8.52
N PRO A 133 0.75 -5.41 -8.75
CA PRO A 133 -0.10 -4.80 -7.72
C PRO A 133 -0.41 -5.74 -6.54
N GLY A 134 -0.37 -7.05 -6.75
CA GLY A 134 -0.52 -8.04 -5.69
C GLY A 134 0.70 -8.05 -4.76
N ASN A 135 1.91 -7.94 -5.33
CA ASN A 135 3.14 -7.82 -4.55
C ASN A 135 3.15 -6.53 -3.73
N LEU A 136 2.82 -5.38 -4.34
CA LEU A 136 2.73 -4.12 -3.60
C LEU A 136 1.74 -4.22 -2.43
N GLY A 137 0.54 -4.75 -2.65
CA GLY A 137 -0.45 -4.92 -1.58
C GLY A 137 0.02 -5.85 -0.47
N THR A 138 0.70 -6.96 -0.83
CA THR A 138 1.26 -7.90 0.15
C THR A 138 2.42 -7.27 0.94
N ILE A 139 3.27 -6.48 0.30
CA ILE A 139 4.35 -5.74 0.97
C ILE A 139 3.76 -4.74 1.98
N ILE A 140 2.74 -3.96 1.59
CA ILE A 140 2.05 -3.02 2.50
C ILE A 140 1.51 -3.75 3.73
N ARG A 141 0.85 -4.89 3.53
CA ARG A 141 0.32 -5.71 4.62
C ARG A 141 1.44 -6.25 5.53
N THR A 142 2.54 -6.68 4.95
CA THR A 142 3.74 -7.13 5.67
C THR A 142 4.36 -5.99 6.48
N CYS A 143 4.51 -4.81 5.89
CA CYS A 143 4.98 -3.61 6.58
C CYS A 143 4.10 -3.25 7.77
N HIS A 144 2.77 -3.30 7.61
CA HIS A 144 1.83 -3.08 8.70
C HIS A 144 2.06 -4.07 9.85
N TRP A 145 2.23 -5.37 9.52
CA TRP A 145 2.46 -6.43 10.52
C TRP A 145 3.74 -6.19 11.34
N PHE A 146 4.81 -5.75 10.68
CA PHE A 146 6.10 -5.48 11.34
C PHE A 146 6.26 -4.03 11.84
N GLY A 147 5.19 -3.23 11.86
CA GLY A 147 5.20 -1.88 12.42
C GLY A 147 5.91 -0.83 11.57
N ILE A 148 6.19 -1.12 10.30
CA ILE A 148 6.69 -0.14 9.32
C ILE A 148 5.51 0.76 8.93
N LYS A 149 5.65 2.07 9.14
CA LYS A 149 4.56 3.03 8.90
C LYS A 149 4.66 3.73 7.55
N HIS A 150 5.85 3.79 6.95
CA HIS A 150 6.08 4.50 5.70
C HIS A 150 6.89 3.64 4.74
N ILE A 151 6.43 3.61 3.50
CA ILE A 151 7.08 3.00 2.34
C ILE A 151 7.38 4.13 1.36
N PHE A 152 8.60 4.20 0.85
CA PHE A 152 8.96 5.08 -0.25
C PHE A 152 9.03 4.27 -1.53
N ALA A 153 8.36 4.72 -2.57
CA ALA A 153 8.27 4.01 -3.84
C ALA A 153 8.75 4.89 -4.99
N SER A 154 9.51 4.31 -5.90
CA SER A 154 9.86 4.99 -7.14
C SER A 154 8.60 5.30 -7.96
N ARG A 155 8.64 6.32 -8.82
CA ARG A 155 7.48 6.81 -9.59
C ARG A 155 6.94 5.80 -10.60
N ASP A 156 7.74 4.82 -10.99
CA ASP A 156 7.39 3.71 -11.87
C ASP A 156 6.90 2.46 -11.11
N THR A 157 6.90 2.48 -9.78
CA THR A 157 6.18 1.47 -8.98
C THR A 157 4.67 1.56 -9.26
N VAL A 158 4.00 0.42 -9.30
CA VAL A 158 2.56 0.31 -9.55
C VAL A 158 1.73 1.17 -8.59
N ASP A 159 0.63 1.71 -9.10
CA ASP A 159 -0.24 2.63 -8.35
C ASP A 159 -0.88 1.96 -7.11
N LEU A 160 -0.68 2.59 -5.94
CA LEU A 160 -1.26 2.19 -4.65
C LEU A 160 -2.77 1.96 -4.73
N PHE A 161 -3.49 2.83 -5.45
CA PHE A 161 -4.95 2.78 -5.57
C PHE A 161 -5.45 1.90 -6.72
N ASN A 162 -4.56 1.11 -7.35
CA ASN A 162 -4.98 0.04 -8.24
C ASN A 162 -5.90 -0.93 -7.47
N PRO A 163 -7.07 -1.34 -8.00
CA PRO A 163 -8.00 -2.23 -7.30
C PRO A 163 -7.34 -3.52 -6.77
N LYS A 164 -6.46 -4.15 -7.57
CA LYS A 164 -5.74 -5.35 -7.13
C LYS A 164 -4.78 -5.05 -5.97
N THR A 165 -4.11 -3.88 -5.95
CA THR A 165 -3.28 -3.46 -4.82
C THR A 165 -4.15 -3.28 -3.57
N VAL A 166 -5.19 -2.46 -3.67
CA VAL A 166 -6.10 -2.17 -2.54
C VAL A 166 -6.63 -3.45 -1.91
N ILE A 167 -7.15 -4.38 -2.73
CA ILE A 167 -7.66 -5.67 -2.26
C ILE A 167 -6.57 -6.49 -1.55
N SER A 168 -5.36 -6.54 -2.13
CA SER A 168 -4.25 -7.33 -1.59
C SER A 168 -3.73 -6.79 -0.26
N THR A 169 -3.97 -5.51 0.07
CA THR A 169 -3.61 -4.94 1.37
C THR A 169 -4.46 -5.46 2.52
N MET A 170 -5.66 -6.01 2.26
CA MET A 170 -6.61 -6.47 3.28
C MET A 170 -6.89 -5.42 4.37
N GLY A 171 -7.03 -4.13 3.98
CA GLY A 171 -7.25 -3.00 4.87
C GLY A 171 -5.96 -2.31 5.36
N SER A 172 -4.79 -2.93 5.22
CA SER A 172 -3.52 -2.34 5.69
C SER A 172 -3.14 -1.02 4.99
N ILE A 173 -3.75 -0.69 3.85
CA ILE A 173 -3.63 0.61 3.17
C ILE A 173 -3.99 1.79 4.09
N ALA A 174 -4.81 1.56 5.11
CA ALA A 174 -5.20 2.56 6.11
C ALA A 174 -4.10 2.82 7.17
N HIS A 175 -3.07 1.98 7.25
CA HIS A 175 -2.10 1.98 8.35
C HIS A 175 -0.66 2.23 7.92
N VAL A 176 -0.40 2.19 6.61
CA VAL A 176 0.95 2.36 6.04
C VAL A 176 0.88 3.39 4.91
N GLY A 177 1.61 4.49 5.06
CA GLY A 177 1.77 5.50 4.01
C GLY A 177 2.69 4.97 2.92
N VAL A 178 2.31 5.18 1.64
CA VAL A 178 3.15 4.90 0.48
C VAL A 178 3.39 6.20 -0.26
N HIS A 179 4.64 6.66 -0.27
CA HIS A 179 5.08 7.95 -0.78
C HIS A 179 5.86 7.75 -2.07
N TYR A 180 5.35 8.30 -3.18
CA TYR A 180 6.01 8.20 -4.49
C TYR A 180 6.97 9.37 -4.68
N CYS A 181 8.28 9.07 -4.74
CA CYS A 181 9.32 10.09 -4.86
C CYS A 181 10.45 9.66 -5.80
N ASP A 182 11.40 10.57 -6.06
CA ASP A 182 12.70 10.19 -6.59
C ASP A 182 13.52 9.58 -5.44
N LEU A 183 13.94 8.33 -5.62
CA LEU A 183 14.68 7.60 -4.58
C LEU A 183 16.10 8.12 -4.38
N GLN A 184 16.72 8.72 -5.40
CA GLN A 184 18.04 9.33 -5.24
C GLN A 184 17.96 10.59 -4.40
N ASP A 185 16.92 11.42 -4.62
CA ASP A 185 16.62 12.62 -3.83
C ASP A 185 16.31 12.24 -2.38
N LEU A 186 15.52 11.17 -2.15
CA LEU A 186 15.24 10.63 -0.82
C LEU A 186 16.53 10.32 -0.06
N PHE A 187 17.46 9.58 -0.67
CA PHE A 187 18.72 9.20 -0.02
C PHE A 187 19.65 10.41 0.17
N ALA A 188 19.67 11.37 -0.78
CA ALA A 188 20.45 12.58 -0.67
C ALA A 188 19.96 13.50 0.47
N ALA A 189 18.64 13.53 0.72
CA ALA A 189 18.04 14.28 1.81
C ALA A 189 18.23 13.64 3.19
N ASN A 190 18.66 12.36 3.25
CA ASN A 190 18.86 11.60 4.49
C ASN A 190 20.23 10.90 4.50
N PRO A 191 21.35 11.65 4.43
CA PRO A 191 22.69 11.08 4.19
C PRO A 191 23.20 10.18 5.34
N ASP A 192 22.71 10.37 6.56
CA ASP A 192 23.10 9.62 7.75
C ASP A 192 22.31 8.31 7.94
N MET A 193 21.37 8.01 7.02
CA MET A 193 20.56 6.81 7.08
C MET A 193 21.22 5.67 6.31
N PRO A 194 21.51 4.51 6.95
CA PRO A 194 21.99 3.33 6.24
C PRO A 194 21.01 2.89 5.14
N VAL A 195 21.55 2.42 4.01
CA VAL A 195 20.77 1.90 2.89
C VAL A 195 21.08 0.41 2.72
N CYS A 196 20.22 -0.45 3.23
CA CYS A 196 20.30 -1.90 3.08
C CYS A 196 19.60 -2.31 1.79
N GLY A 197 20.30 -2.92 0.85
CA GLY A 197 19.72 -3.41 -0.41
C GLY A 197 19.66 -4.92 -0.47
N MET A 198 18.50 -5.48 -0.82
CA MET A 198 18.36 -6.91 -1.02
C MET A 198 18.86 -7.31 -2.41
N LEU A 199 20.02 -7.99 -2.45
CA LEU A 199 20.77 -8.30 -3.65
C LEU A 199 21.21 -9.76 -3.67
N LEU A 200 21.33 -10.35 -4.86
CA LEU A 200 21.77 -11.73 -5.03
C LEU A 200 23.27 -11.95 -4.76
N ASP A 201 24.04 -10.87 -4.78
CA ASP A 201 25.49 -10.84 -4.51
C ASP A 201 25.82 -10.11 -3.18
N GLY A 202 24.84 -9.97 -2.29
CA GLY A 202 24.99 -9.38 -0.97
C GLY A 202 25.60 -10.33 0.07
N GLU A 203 25.84 -9.80 1.27
CA GLU A 203 26.21 -10.58 2.44
C GLU A 203 25.00 -11.36 2.98
N ASN A 204 25.24 -12.58 3.47
CA ASN A 204 24.20 -13.40 4.08
C ASN A 204 23.54 -12.64 5.25
N ILE A 205 22.25 -12.34 5.10
CA ILE A 205 21.48 -11.55 6.07
C ILE A 205 21.52 -12.13 7.48
N TYR A 206 21.61 -13.46 7.61
CA TYR A 206 21.65 -14.17 8.90
C TYR A 206 23.00 -14.07 9.63
N LYS A 207 24.03 -13.53 8.96
CA LYS A 207 25.38 -13.35 9.50
C LYS A 207 25.79 -11.87 9.56
N ALA A 208 25.10 -11.02 8.83
CA ALA A 208 25.37 -9.59 8.74
C ALA A 208 25.00 -8.85 10.03
N THR A 209 25.75 -7.80 10.32
CA THR A 209 25.36 -6.84 11.37
C THR A 209 24.32 -5.88 10.80
N LEU A 210 23.10 -5.95 11.29
CA LEU A 210 22.00 -5.15 10.78
C LEU A 210 21.87 -3.83 11.55
N PRO A 211 21.62 -2.70 10.88
CA PRO A 211 21.31 -1.45 11.54
C PRO A 211 19.89 -1.47 12.14
N ASP A 212 19.68 -0.73 13.22
CA ASP A 212 18.38 -0.59 13.89
C ASP A 212 17.43 0.43 13.22
N HIS A 213 17.94 1.19 12.25
CA HIS A 213 17.22 2.19 11.46
C HIS A 213 17.79 2.25 10.04
N GLY A 214 17.11 2.95 9.12
CA GLY A 214 17.56 3.13 7.75
C GLY A 214 16.55 2.64 6.72
N PHE A 215 17.02 2.54 5.49
CA PHE A 215 16.22 2.12 4.36
C PHE A 215 16.48 0.65 4.03
N ILE A 216 15.41 -0.11 3.81
CA ILE A 216 15.44 -1.49 3.29
C ILE A 216 14.92 -1.45 1.86
N VAL A 217 15.80 -1.59 0.88
CA VAL A 217 15.49 -1.47 -0.54
C VAL A 217 15.15 -2.83 -1.12
N MET A 218 13.96 -2.91 -1.72
CA MET A 218 13.47 -4.05 -2.49
C MET A 218 13.39 -3.66 -3.95
N GLY A 219 13.93 -4.49 -4.83
CA GLY A 219 13.99 -4.23 -6.25
C GLY A 219 12.85 -4.86 -7.05
N ASN A 220 12.80 -4.50 -8.34
CA ASN A 220 11.88 -5.04 -9.33
C ASN A 220 11.99 -6.58 -9.44
N GLU A 221 10.87 -7.23 -9.73
CA GLU A 221 10.76 -8.70 -9.77
C GLU A 221 11.66 -9.35 -10.84
N GLY A 222 11.86 -8.67 -11.98
CA GLY A 222 12.67 -9.20 -13.09
C GLY A 222 14.08 -8.62 -13.15
N ASN A 223 14.23 -7.32 -12.82
CA ASN A 223 15.49 -6.60 -13.03
C ASN A 223 16.26 -6.32 -11.72
N GLY A 224 15.67 -6.64 -10.57
CA GLY A 224 16.27 -6.31 -9.27
C GLY A 224 16.29 -4.81 -8.99
N ILE A 225 17.24 -4.39 -8.17
CA ILE A 225 17.46 -2.98 -7.83
C ILE A 225 18.19 -2.30 -9.00
N SER A 226 17.67 -1.14 -9.44
CA SER A 226 18.24 -0.36 -10.54
C SER A 226 19.69 0.07 -10.26
N PRO A 227 20.55 0.22 -11.31
CA PRO A 227 21.96 0.60 -11.13
C PRO A 227 22.15 1.91 -10.35
N ALA A 228 21.27 2.88 -10.58
CA ALA A 228 21.33 4.17 -9.90
C ALA A 228 21.05 4.05 -8.39
N ILE A 229 20.09 3.21 -8.00
CA ILE A 229 19.75 2.94 -6.59
C ILE A 229 20.79 2.00 -5.97
N ARG A 230 21.25 1.00 -6.72
CA ARG A 230 22.31 0.10 -6.28
C ARG A 230 23.60 0.84 -5.87
N ALA A 231 23.97 1.90 -6.58
CA ALA A 231 25.14 2.73 -6.24
C ALA A 231 25.02 3.47 -4.90
N ARG A 232 23.80 3.55 -4.32
CA ARG A 232 23.51 4.19 -3.01
C ARG A 232 23.46 3.19 -1.86
N ILE A 233 23.52 1.88 -2.14
CA ILE A 233 23.46 0.84 -1.11
C ILE A 233 24.76 0.85 -0.32
N THR A 234 24.65 0.99 1.00
CA THR A 234 25.75 0.93 1.95
C THR A 234 25.93 -0.47 2.56
N THR A 235 24.85 -1.25 2.59
CA THR A 235 24.80 -2.59 3.20
C THR A 235 24.09 -3.55 2.23
N PRO A 236 24.82 -4.22 1.33
CA PRO A 236 24.24 -5.22 0.44
C PRO A 236 23.94 -6.51 1.20
N LEU A 237 22.70 -7.00 1.16
CA LEU A 237 22.23 -8.18 1.89
C LEU A 237 21.63 -9.22 0.94
N LEU A 238 21.82 -10.49 1.29
CA LEU A 238 21.31 -11.67 0.57
C LEU A 238 20.52 -12.56 1.54
N ILE A 239 19.33 -12.97 1.14
CA ILE A 239 18.67 -14.17 1.72
C ILE A 239 19.26 -15.38 1.03
N PRO A 240 20.13 -16.15 1.70
CA PRO A 240 20.86 -17.24 1.04
C PRO A 240 19.91 -18.38 0.66
N PRO A 241 20.06 -18.98 -0.53
CA PRO A 241 19.43 -20.24 -0.84
C PRO A 241 20.03 -21.37 0.00
N ALA A 242 19.34 -22.51 0.10
CA ALA A 242 19.79 -23.67 0.85
C ALA A 242 21.00 -24.35 0.17
N ASP A 243 20.99 -24.43 -1.16
CA ASP A 243 22.01 -25.09 -1.99
C ASP A 243 22.10 -24.43 -3.38
N ALA A 244 22.86 -25.03 -4.28
CA ALA A 244 23.08 -24.53 -5.65
C ALA A 244 21.91 -24.81 -6.60
N ASP A 245 21.01 -25.73 -6.25
CA ASP A 245 19.79 -26.05 -7.02
C ASP A 245 18.61 -25.26 -6.48
N HIS A 246 18.51 -23.98 -6.89
CA HIS A 246 17.46 -23.08 -6.44
C HIS A 246 16.87 -22.26 -7.60
N SER A 247 15.71 -21.67 -7.38
CA SER A 247 15.12 -20.71 -8.31
C SER A 247 15.98 -19.45 -8.42
N GLU A 248 15.87 -18.72 -9.55
CA GLU A 248 16.67 -17.52 -9.81
C GLU A 248 16.52 -16.45 -8.71
N SER A 249 15.30 -16.31 -8.14
CA SER A 249 15.03 -15.35 -7.07
C SER A 249 13.78 -15.77 -6.27
N LEU A 250 13.61 -15.14 -5.10
CA LEU A 250 12.36 -15.19 -4.34
C LEU A 250 11.38 -14.14 -4.87
N ASN A 251 10.08 -14.41 -4.74
CA ASN A 251 9.06 -13.37 -4.89
C ASN A 251 9.37 -12.18 -3.96
N VAL A 252 9.27 -10.95 -4.47
CA VAL A 252 9.68 -9.75 -3.73
C VAL A 252 8.90 -9.54 -2.43
N ALA A 253 7.62 -9.87 -2.39
CA ALA A 253 6.83 -9.75 -1.16
C ALA A 253 7.26 -10.80 -0.11
N ILE A 254 7.63 -12.01 -0.54
CA ILE A 254 8.20 -13.05 0.35
C ILE A 254 9.58 -12.61 0.85
N ALA A 255 10.45 -12.11 -0.03
CA ALA A 255 11.75 -11.58 0.36
C ALA A 255 11.61 -10.43 1.38
N THR A 256 10.64 -9.53 1.17
CA THR A 256 10.33 -8.45 2.13
C THR A 256 9.92 -9.02 3.49
N ALA A 257 9.07 -10.04 3.52
CA ALA A 257 8.61 -10.65 4.77
C ALA A 257 9.75 -11.30 5.56
N ILE A 258 10.63 -12.03 4.89
CA ILE A 258 11.81 -12.66 5.51
C ILE A 258 12.74 -11.57 6.05
N THR A 259 13.03 -10.56 5.25
CA THR A 259 13.90 -9.45 5.63
C THR A 259 13.38 -8.72 6.87
N LEU A 260 12.11 -8.28 6.86
CA LEU A 260 11.51 -7.57 7.98
C LEU A 260 11.42 -8.43 9.24
N SER A 261 11.12 -9.72 9.09
CA SER A 261 11.12 -10.68 10.21
C SER A 261 12.50 -10.77 10.86
N HIS A 262 13.55 -10.82 10.04
CA HIS A 262 14.92 -10.91 10.55
C HIS A 262 15.37 -9.61 11.24
N PHE A 263 15.09 -8.45 10.63
CA PHE A 263 15.35 -7.15 11.26
C PHE A 263 14.59 -6.99 12.60
N GLN A 264 13.36 -7.48 12.70
CA GLN A 264 12.58 -7.43 13.93
C GLN A 264 13.14 -8.33 15.03
N ALA A 265 13.71 -9.49 14.68
CA ALA A 265 14.30 -10.43 15.64
C ALA A 265 15.62 -9.89 16.27
N HIS A 266 16.23 -8.87 15.67
CA HIS A 266 17.48 -8.25 16.12
C HIS A 266 17.28 -6.89 16.83
N ARG A 267 16.04 -6.54 17.11
CA ARG A 267 15.66 -5.36 17.90
C ARG A 267 15.38 -5.75 19.34
#